data_2aee87009e62b0c0ad5ea8a8e881484f
#
_entry.id   2aee87009e62b0c0ad5ea8a8e881484f
#
_cell.length_a   1.000
_cell.length_b   1.000
_cell.length_c   1.000
_cell.angle_alpha   90.00
_cell.angle_beta   90.00
_cell.angle_gamma   90.00
#
_symmetry.space_group_name_H-M   'P 1'
#
loop_
_entity.id
_entity.type
_entity.pdbx_description
1 polymer ?
#
loop_
_entity_poly.entity_id
_entity_poly.type
_entity_poly.pdbx_seq_one_letter_code
_entity_poly.pdbx_strand_id
1 'polypeptide(L)'
;IQEPSYVSLINTEEANQATKNALGIKDLDEMQTSLSKRHLDELKNYLLELELFLEIPSYISLNSGERSEDLEIFMQPGMIYAHSTALIKNLADDSMWKDTCGIADRNLFILRADHFVKGILLENIILAETYKTFQKIDPDRYYVSQLSITLRNNNQHVEADMILVDKQKGESYLFEVKYSNQIVIDQTKHLRNTDFLEYIDENFGKVKSRLVLYTGASSKQNDVLYLNAATYLKRLSIVSNTPRPEIKQLLNENCNTSKPNLKTTSRKKPRKL
;
A
#
# COMPACT_ATOMS: atom_id res chain seq x y z
N ILE A 1 7.01 5.98 -22.36
CA ILE A 1 8.24 6.45 -21.71
C ILE A 1 8.43 5.48 -20.57
N GLN A 2 9.36 4.51 -20.74
CA GLN A 2 9.79 3.65 -19.65
C GLN A 2 10.45 4.56 -18.61
N GLU A 3 9.90 4.57 -17.40
CA GLU A 3 10.59 5.21 -16.29
C GLU A 3 11.91 4.48 -16.06
N PRO A 4 13.04 5.18 -15.99
CA PRO A 4 14.30 4.54 -15.65
C PRO A 4 14.12 3.90 -14.27
N SER A 5 14.42 2.62 -14.17
CA SER A 5 14.33 1.90 -12.90
C SER A 5 15.30 2.58 -11.92
N TYR A 6 14.75 3.18 -10.88
CA TYR A 6 15.53 3.83 -9.80
C TYR A 6 16.51 2.86 -9.12
N VAL A 7 16.31 1.56 -9.27
CA VAL A 7 17.21 0.49 -8.82
C VAL A 7 18.61 0.62 -9.44
N SER A 8 18.72 1.13 -10.67
CA SER A 8 20.04 1.32 -11.32
C SER A 8 20.84 2.50 -10.77
N LEU A 9 20.18 3.49 -10.15
CA LEU A 9 20.84 4.63 -9.50
C LEU A 9 21.30 4.30 -8.07
N ILE A 10 20.66 3.32 -7.42
CA ILE A 10 20.95 2.93 -6.03
C ILE A 10 22.04 1.84 -5.97
N ASN A 11 22.33 1.16 -7.07
CA ASN A 11 23.28 0.04 -7.13
C ASN A 11 24.73 0.45 -7.49
N THR A 12 25.07 1.73 -7.47
CA THR A 12 26.47 2.12 -7.59
C THR A 12 27.15 2.01 -6.21
N GLU A 13 28.38 1.53 -6.19
CA GLU A 13 29.17 1.40 -4.95
C GLU A 13 29.27 2.73 -4.20
N GLU A 14 29.31 3.84 -4.93
CA GLU A 14 29.29 5.21 -4.43
C GLU A 14 27.97 5.59 -3.75
N ALA A 15 26.82 5.20 -4.32
CA ALA A 15 25.51 5.45 -3.72
C ALA A 15 25.31 4.60 -2.45
N ASN A 16 25.84 3.38 -2.44
CA ASN A 16 25.85 2.52 -1.25
C ASN A 16 26.73 3.13 -0.15
N GLN A 17 27.88 3.68 -0.49
CA GLN A 17 28.77 4.33 0.48
C GLN A 17 28.16 5.62 1.03
N ALA A 18 27.51 6.44 0.18
CA ALA A 18 26.79 7.64 0.61
C ALA A 18 25.65 7.28 1.57
N THR A 19 24.91 6.20 1.27
CA THR A 19 23.85 5.70 2.12
C THR A 19 24.39 5.21 3.48
N LYS A 20 25.51 4.47 3.48
CA LYS A 20 26.19 4.05 4.71
C LYS A 20 26.62 5.25 5.58
N ASN A 21 27.22 6.25 4.96
CA ASN A 21 27.66 7.45 5.65
C ASN A 21 26.48 8.26 6.22
N ALA A 22 25.39 8.41 5.46
CA ALA A 22 24.17 9.10 5.90
C ALA A 22 23.47 8.39 7.07
N LEU A 23 23.57 7.05 7.11
CA LEU A 23 23.04 6.22 8.19
C LEU A 23 23.99 6.14 9.40
N GLY A 24 25.19 6.73 9.33
CA GLY A 24 26.20 6.61 10.38
C GLY A 24 26.74 5.18 10.55
N ILE A 25 26.58 4.33 9.53
CA ILE A 25 27.09 2.97 9.52
C ILE A 25 28.58 3.05 9.24
N LYS A 26 29.40 2.99 10.28
CA LYS A 26 30.85 2.79 10.16
C LYS A 26 31.10 1.40 9.58
N ASP A 27 32.13 1.27 8.79
CA ASP A 27 32.45 0.09 7.97
C ASP A 27 31.93 -1.23 8.53
N LEU A 28 31.12 -1.92 7.72
CA LEU A 28 30.48 -3.22 8.08
C LEU A 28 31.49 -4.29 8.48
N ASP A 29 32.76 -4.15 8.11
CA ASP A 29 33.82 -5.11 8.45
C ASP A 29 34.15 -5.11 9.94
N GLU A 30 33.89 -4.02 10.68
CA GLU A 30 34.10 -3.94 12.12
C GLU A 30 32.87 -4.36 12.96
N MET A 31 31.69 -4.49 12.34
CA MET A 31 30.42 -4.83 13.01
C MET A 31 29.74 -6.08 12.40
N GLN A 32 30.48 -7.04 11.88
CA GLN A 32 29.90 -8.32 11.49
C GLN A 32 29.49 -9.12 12.71
N THR A 33 28.37 -8.76 13.31
CA THR A 33 27.56 -9.69 14.08
C THR A 33 26.83 -10.54 13.06
N SER A 34 27.27 -11.80 12.88
CA SER A 34 26.51 -12.78 12.09
C SER A 34 25.19 -13.06 12.81
N LEU A 35 24.13 -12.36 12.42
CA LEU A 35 22.78 -12.66 12.89
C LEU A 35 22.37 -14.01 12.28
N SER A 36 22.29 -15.03 13.10
CA SER A 36 21.73 -16.31 12.68
C SER A 36 20.21 -16.14 12.47
N LYS A 37 19.60 -17.02 11.66
CA LYS A 37 18.14 -17.07 11.50
C LYS A 37 17.42 -17.10 12.86
N ARG A 38 17.96 -17.88 13.81
CA ARG A 38 17.43 -17.96 15.16
C ARG A 38 17.37 -16.60 15.87
N HIS A 39 18.43 -15.78 15.77
CA HIS A 39 18.43 -14.43 16.37
C HIS A 39 17.39 -13.51 15.73
N LEU A 40 17.17 -13.65 14.42
CA LEU A 40 16.12 -12.89 13.73
C LEU A 40 14.73 -13.32 14.17
N ASP A 41 14.49 -14.63 14.31
CA ASP A 41 13.22 -15.18 14.78
C ASP A 41 12.95 -14.77 16.25
N GLU A 42 13.97 -14.82 17.12
CA GLU A 42 13.87 -14.35 18.50
C GLU A 42 13.57 -12.85 18.59
N LEU A 43 14.24 -12.03 17.77
CA LEU A 43 13.97 -10.58 17.69
C LEU A 43 12.56 -10.30 17.18
N LYS A 44 12.12 -11.01 16.15
CA LYS A 44 10.77 -10.89 15.61
C LYS A 44 9.72 -11.20 16.69
N ASN A 45 9.85 -12.35 17.36
CA ASN A 45 8.93 -12.75 18.43
C ASN A 45 8.89 -11.70 19.56
N TYR A 46 10.05 -11.16 19.95
CA TYR A 46 10.10 -10.08 20.94
C TYR A 46 9.38 -8.82 20.50
N LEU A 47 9.51 -8.42 19.23
CA LEU A 47 8.83 -7.25 18.68
C LEU A 47 7.30 -7.47 18.56
N LEU A 48 6.87 -8.71 18.31
CA LEU A 48 5.45 -9.09 18.32
C LEU A 48 4.88 -9.06 19.75
N GLU A 49 5.60 -9.62 20.73
CA GLU A 49 5.19 -9.57 22.14
C GLU A 49 5.09 -8.14 22.70
N LEU A 50 5.93 -7.24 22.19
CA LEU A 50 5.87 -5.80 22.51
C LEU A 50 4.77 -5.05 21.75
N GLU A 51 3.97 -5.74 20.93
CA GLU A 51 2.94 -5.14 20.06
C GLU A 51 3.50 -4.06 19.12
N LEU A 52 4.78 -4.15 18.76
CA LEU A 52 5.40 -3.25 17.80
C LEU A 52 5.16 -3.69 16.36
N PHE A 53 4.94 -4.99 16.15
CA PHE A 53 4.53 -5.57 14.89
C PHE A 53 3.16 -6.24 15.00
N LEU A 54 2.46 -6.29 13.88
CA LEU A 54 1.23 -7.05 13.67
C LEU A 54 1.46 -7.97 12.47
N GLU A 55 1.17 -9.25 12.65
CA GLU A 55 1.15 -10.21 11.54
C GLU A 55 -0.23 -10.24 10.92
N ILE A 56 -0.28 -10.06 9.60
CA ILE A 56 -1.51 -10.11 8.80
C ILE A 56 -1.29 -11.12 7.69
N PRO A 57 -2.26 -12.02 7.42
CA PRO A 57 -2.14 -12.94 6.30
C PRO A 57 -1.92 -12.22 4.97
N SER A 58 -0.97 -12.69 4.18
CA SER A 58 -0.77 -12.32 2.78
C SER A 58 -0.97 -13.55 1.92
N TYR A 59 -1.97 -13.54 1.06
CA TYR A 59 -2.24 -14.65 0.15
C TYR A 59 -1.47 -14.45 -1.15
N ILE A 60 -0.64 -15.44 -1.45
CA ILE A 60 0.21 -15.44 -2.64
C ILE A 60 -0.12 -16.66 -3.49
N SER A 61 -0.56 -16.44 -4.72
CA SER A 61 -0.77 -17.48 -5.72
C SER A 61 0.17 -17.28 -6.90
N LEU A 62 1.13 -18.18 -7.03
CA LEU A 62 2.12 -18.20 -8.10
C LEU A 62 1.92 -19.44 -8.97
N ASN A 63 2.55 -19.47 -10.15
CA ASN A 63 2.56 -20.67 -11.01
C ASN A 63 3.09 -21.93 -10.31
N SER A 64 3.89 -21.77 -9.26
CA SER A 64 4.46 -22.86 -8.45
C SER A 64 3.52 -23.36 -7.34
N GLY A 65 2.38 -22.74 -7.13
CA GLY A 65 1.40 -23.09 -6.11
C GLY A 65 0.90 -21.90 -5.30
N GLU A 66 -0.03 -22.19 -4.41
CA GLU A 66 -0.61 -21.23 -3.47
C GLU A 66 0.12 -21.32 -2.14
N ARG A 67 0.38 -20.19 -1.54
CA ARG A 67 0.92 -20.09 -0.18
C ARG A 67 0.34 -18.90 0.54
N SER A 68 0.23 -19.01 1.85
CA SER A 68 -0.03 -17.88 2.72
C SER A 68 1.27 -17.56 3.45
N GLU A 69 1.65 -16.31 3.44
CA GLU A 69 2.74 -15.77 4.24
C GLU A 69 2.18 -14.73 5.19
N ASP A 70 2.86 -14.48 6.31
CA ASP A 70 2.45 -13.41 7.20
C ASP A 70 3.21 -12.13 6.82
N LEU A 71 2.44 -11.07 6.57
CA LEU A 71 2.95 -9.73 6.36
C LEU A 71 3.12 -9.04 7.72
N GLU A 72 4.34 -8.63 8.02
CA GLU A 72 4.66 -7.95 9.26
C GLU A 72 4.47 -6.44 9.09
N ILE A 73 3.48 -5.89 9.78
CA ILE A 73 3.19 -4.46 9.75
C ILE A 73 3.64 -3.82 11.06
N PHE A 74 4.47 -2.80 10.96
CA PHE A 74 4.89 -2.02 12.11
C PHE A 74 3.74 -1.14 12.63
N MET A 75 3.43 -1.29 13.93
CA MET A 75 2.25 -0.68 14.56
C MET A 75 2.39 0.80 14.92
N GLN A 76 3.57 1.36 14.74
CA GLN A 76 3.90 2.75 15.05
C GLN A 76 4.17 3.57 13.77
N PRO A 77 3.15 3.86 12.95
CA PRO A 77 3.34 4.52 11.65
C PRO A 77 4.01 5.89 11.76
N GLY A 78 3.76 6.60 12.86
CA GLY A 78 4.41 7.88 13.13
C GLY A 78 5.93 7.77 13.32
N MET A 79 6.41 6.69 13.93
CA MET A 79 7.85 6.42 14.07
C MET A 79 8.49 6.10 12.72
N ILE A 80 7.84 5.26 11.91
CA ILE A 80 8.33 4.96 10.54
C ILE A 80 8.44 6.25 9.75
N TYR A 81 7.41 7.09 9.79
CA TYR A 81 7.41 8.35 9.04
C TYR A 81 8.53 9.28 9.51
N ALA A 82 8.69 9.46 10.81
CA ALA A 82 9.75 10.30 11.37
C ALA A 82 11.15 9.80 10.99
N HIS A 83 11.38 8.48 11.10
CA HIS A 83 12.65 7.85 10.75
C HIS A 83 12.95 7.98 9.24
N SER A 84 11.97 7.64 8.39
CA SER A 84 12.12 7.75 6.94
C SER A 84 12.36 9.20 6.49
N THR A 85 11.66 10.17 7.10
CA THR A 85 11.86 11.59 6.82
C THR A 85 13.23 12.07 7.23
N ALA A 86 13.74 11.64 8.39
CA ALA A 86 15.10 11.96 8.83
C ALA A 86 16.14 11.36 7.88
N LEU A 87 15.94 10.12 7.43
CA LEU A 87 16.82 9.45 6.47
C LEU A 87 16.84 10.18 5.12
N ILE A 88 15.67 10.51 4.55
CA ILE A 88 15.55 11.25 3.30
C ILE A 88 16.27 12.61 3.41
N LYS A 89 16.10 13.29 4.54
CA LYS A 89 16.77 14.58 4.79
C LYS A 89 18.29 14.42 4.87
N ASN A 90 18.78 13.42 5.60
CA ASN A 90 20.21 13.14 5.70
C ASN A 90 20.83 12.82 4.35
N LEU A 91 20.17 12.01 3.53
CA LEU A 91 20.61 11.74 2.15
C LEU A 91 20.64 13.00 1.29
N ALA A 92 19.61 13.85 1.38
CA ALA A 92 19.54 15.10 0.64
C ALA A 92 20.59 16.13 1.07
N ASP A 93 21.03 16.06 2.32
CA ASP A 93 22.08 16.95 2.88
C ASP A 93 23.49 16.39 2.71
N ASP A 94 23.65 15.16 2.26
CA ASP A 94 24.94 14.54 2.01
C ASP A 94 25.77 15.32 0.98
N SER A 95 27.07 15.50 1.25
CA SER A 95 27.96 16.31 0.42
C SER A 95 28.16 15.70 -0.97
N MET A 96 28.32 14.37 -1.06
CA MET A 96 28.50 13.67 -2.33
C MET A 96 27.25 13.78 -3.23
N TRP A 97 26.07 13.73 -2.64
CA TRP A 97 24.81 13.98 -3.34
C TRP A 97 24.69 15.44 -3.81
N LYS A 98 25.16 16.40 -3.00
CA LYS A 98 25.16 17.81 -3.36
C LYS A 98 26.08 18.11 -4.52
N ASP A 99 27.20 17.40 -4.61
CA ASP A 99 28.21 17.61 -5.66
C ASP A 99 27.82 16.89 -6.97
N THR A 100 27.10 15.78 -6.90
CA THR A 100 26.72 14.97 -8.07
C THR A 100 25.33 15.26 -8.64
N CYS A 101 24.39 15.72 -7.81
CA CYS A 101 23.00 15.97 -8.21
C CYS A 101 22.64 17.44 -8.16
N GLY A 102 22.00 17.94 -9.22
CA GLY A 102 21.47 19.31 -9.26
C GLY A 102 20.39 19.54 -8.18
N ILE A 103 20.20 20.79 -7.79
CA ILE A 103 19.21 21.20 -6.77
C ILE A 103 17.79 20.74 -7.16
N ALA A 104 17.44 20.85 -8.45
CA ALA A 104 16.12 20.45 -8.96
C ALA A 104 15.87 18.93 -8.80
N ASP A 105 16.88 18.11 -9.11
CA ASP A 105 16.79 16.65 -9.03
C ASP A 105 16.71 16.19 -7.57
N ARG A 106 17.48 16.82 -6.68
CA ARG A 106 17.39 16.54 -5.23
C ARG A 106 16.02 16.87 -4.66
N ASN A 107 15.47 18.02 -4.99
CA ASN A 107 14.11 18.39 -4.55
C ASN A 107 13.05 17.43 -5.10
N LEU A 108 13.19 17.00 -6.34
CA LEU A 108 12.30 16.04 -6.94
C LEU A 108 12.39 14.66 -6.24
N PHE A 109 13.62 14.24 -5.92
CA PHE A 109 13.83 12.99 -5.15
C PHE A 109 13.17 13.06 -3.78
N ILE A 110 13.41 14.12 -3.01
CA ILE A 110 12.81 14.31 -1.68
C ILE A 110 11.28 14.23 -1.77
N LEU A 111 10.69 14.95 -2.73
CA LEU A 111 9.25 14.98 -2.93
C LEU A 111 8.70 13.58 -3.26
N ARG A 112 9.35 12.84 -4.15
CA ARG A 112 8.93 11.49 -4.56
C ARG A 112 9.11 10.47 -3.44
N ALA A 113 10.23 10.53 -2.72
CA ALA A 113 10.50 9.64 -1.59
C ALA A 113 9.49 9.88 -0.44
N ASP A 114 9.19 11.12 -0.09
CA ASP A 114 8.17 11.47 0.90
C ASP A 114 6.78 10.96 0.48
N HIS A 115 6.41 11.15 -0.79
CA HIS A 115 5.15 10.66 -1.34
C HIS A 115 5.06 9.14 -1.30
N PHE A 116 6.14 8.43 -1.64
CA PHE A 116 6.23 6.97 -1.59
C PHE A 116 6.08 6.44 -0.15
N VAL A 117 6.80 7.03 0.81
CA VAL A 117 6.69 6.66 2.22
C VAL A 117 5.25 6.85 2.73
N LYS A 118 4.61 7.97 2.39
CA LYS A 118 3.21 8.24 2.77
C LYS A 118 2.24 7.24 2.14
N GLY A 119 2.51 6.77 0.91
CA GLY A 119 1.75 5.71 0.25
C GLY A 119 1.76 4.43 1.08
N ILE A 120 2.96 3.89 1.33
CA ILE A 120 3.15 2.67 2.13
C ILE A 120 2.52 2.79 3.52
N LEU A 121 2.70 3.93 4.18
CA LEU A 121 2.11 4.14 5.51
C LEU A 121 0.59 4.12 5.47
N LEU A 122 -0.04 4.73 4.47
CA LEU A 122 -1.48 4.73 4.32
C LEU A 122 -2.01 3.32 4.08
N GLU A 123 -1.37 2.55 3.21
CA GLU A 123 -1.69 1.12 2.96
C GLU A 123 -1.61 0.31 4.25
N ASN A 124 -0.51 0.41 4.98
CA ASN A 124 -0.28 -0.30 6.23
C ASN A 124 -1.30 0.08 7.32
N ILE A 125 -1.62 1.37 7.48
CA ILE A 125 -2.62 1.82 8.45
C ILE A 125 -4.00 1.25 8.12
N ILE A 126 -4.41 1.32 6.85
CA ILE A 126 -5.72 0.82 6.42
C ILE A 126 -5.83 -0.68 6.61
N LEU A 127 -4.81 -1.44 6.17
CA LEU A 127 -4.78 -2.88 6.31
C LEU A 127 -4.79 -3.30 7.78
N ALA A 128 -3.93 -2.71 8.62
CA ALA A 128 -3.83 -3.03 10.04
C ALA A 128 -5.13 -2.71 10.81
N GLU A 129 -5.69 -1.53 10.61
CA GLU A 129 -6.91 -1.13 11.32
C GLU A 129 -8.14 -1.94 10.86
N THR A 130 -8.20 -2.29 9.57
CA THR A 130 -9.26 -3.17 9.05
C THR A 130 -9.12 -4.58 9.64
N TYR A 131 -7.92 -5.15 9.60
CA TYR A 131 -7.65 -6.47 10.17
C TYR A 131 -8.02 -6.54 11.65
N LYS A 132 -7.50 -5.63 12.49
CA LYS A 132 -7.82 -5.59 13.92
C LYS A 132 -9.32 -5.48 14.19
N THR A 133 -10.00 -4.62 13.43
CA THR A 133 -11.43 -4.41 13.59
C THR A 133 -12.21 -5.70 13.35
N PHE A 134 -11.95 -6.39 12.23
CA PHE A 134 -12.70 -7.58 11.86
C PHE A 134 -12.28 -8.82 12.65
N GLN A 135 -11.02 -8.91 13.07
CA GLN A 135 -10.56 -9.93 14.02
C GLN A 135 -11.24 -9.81 15.38
N LYS A 136 -11.45 -8.58 15.87
CA LYS A 136 -12.17 -8.32 17.12
C LYS A 136 -13.65 -8.64 17.02
N ILE A 137 -14.28 -8.43 15.86
CA ILE A 137 -15.72 -8.64 15.64
C ILE A 137 -16.03 -10.14 15.57
N ASP A 138 -15.42 -10.85 14.66
CA ASP A 138 -15.62 -12.28 14.42
C ASP A 138 -14.51 -12.83 13.51
N PRO A 139 -13.44 -13.40 14.08
CA PRO A 139 -12.28 -13.89 13.30
C PRO A 139 -12.63 -15.11 12.43
N ASP A 140 -13.63 -15.89 12.81
CA ASP A 140 -14.06 -17.07 12.04
C ASP A 140 -14.87 -16.69 10.80
N ARG A 141 -15.61 -15.60 10.90
CA ARG A 141 -16.44 -15.08 9.82
C ARG A 141 -15.68 -14.24 8.83
N TYR A 142 -14.80 -13.35 9.30
CA TYR A 142 -14.13 -12.41 8.44
C TYR A 142 -12.69 -12.81 8.16
N TYR A 143 -12.27 -12.62 6.91
CA TYR A 143 -10.90 -12.80 6.49
C TYR A 143 -10.40 -11.52 5.84
N VAL A 144 -9.28 -11.02 6.32
CA VAL A 144 -8.60 -9.82 5.79
C VAL A 144 -7.18 -10.22 5.41
N SER A 145 -6.76 -9.90 4.20
CA SER A 145 -5.46 -10.28 3.66
C SER A 145 -5.02 -9.27 2.59
N GLN A 146 -3.73 -9.19 2.35
CA GLN A 146 -3.18 -8.68 1.09
C GLN A 146 -3.24 -9.79 0.04
N LEU A 147 -3.36 -9.44 -1.24
CA LEU A 147 -3.38 -10.40 -2.35
C LEU A 147 -2.26 -10.13 -3.35
N SER A 148 -1.58 -11.20 -3.74
CA SER A 148 -0.57 -11.20 -4.80
C SER A 148 -0.77 -12.45 -5.64
N ILE A 149 -1.28 -12.33 -6.87
CA ILE A 149 -1.77 -13.44 -7.68
C ILE A 149 -1.15 -13.38 -9.07
N THR A 150 -0.64 -14.52 -9.55
CA THR A 150 -0.27 -14.69 -10.96
C THR A 150 -1.38 -15.44 -11.69
N LEU A 151 -2.05 -14.74 -12.59
CA LEU A 151 -3.16 -15.29 -13.39
C LEU A 151 -2.64 -16.34 -14.37
N ARG A 152 -3.25 -17.53 -14.37
CA ARG A 152 -2.80 -18.68 -15.20
C ARG A 152 -2.93 -18.43 -16.70
N ASN A 153 -3.94 -17.65 -17.12
CA ASN A 153 -4.26 -17.47 -18.55
C ASN A 153 -3.21 -16.67 -19.31
N ASN A 154 -2.54 -15.72 -18.66
CA ASN A 154 -1.61 -14.78 -19.34
C ASN A 154 -0.32 -14.53 -18.55
N ASN A 155 -0.07 -15.27 -17.48
CA ASN A 155 1.04 -15.05 -16.54
C ASN A 155 1.11 -13.61 -16.00
N GLN A 156 -0.01 -12.89 -16.02
CA GLN A 156 -0.07 -11.55 -15.50
C GLN A 156 -0.06 -11.58 -13.96
N HIS A 157 0.87 -10.86 -13.38
CA HIS A 157 0.90 -10.62 -11.95
C HIS A 157 -0.07 -9.50 -11.59
N VAL A 158 -0.95 -9.76 -10.63
CA VAL A 158 -1.97 -8.82 -10.16
C VAL A 158 -1.91 -8.79 -8.64
N GLU A 159 -1.90 -7.58 -8.10
CA GLU A 159 -1.92 -7.35 -6.65
C GLU A 159 -3.16 -6.53 -6.30
N ALA A 160 -3.69 -6.78 -5.12
CA ALA A 160 -4.64 -5.91 -4.45
C ALA A 160 -4.15 -5.62 -3.05
N ASP A 161 -4.16 -4.37 -2.66
CA ASP A 161 -3.60 -3.93 -1.38
C ASP A 161 -4.33 -4.57 -0.19
N MET A 162 -5.63 -4.89 -0.37
CA MET A 162 -6.40 -5.62 0.64
C MET A 162 -7.62 -6.32 0.03
N ILE A 163 -7.93 -7.50 0.55
CA ILE A 163 -9.24 -8.15 0.42
C ILE A 163 -9.88 -8.30 1.80
N LEU A 164 -11.18 -8.05 1.86
CA LEU A 164 -12.03 -8.36 3.02
C LEU A 164 -13.11 -9.34 2.56
N VAL A 165 -13.19 -10.50 3.21
CA VAL A 165 -14.14 -11.57 2.88
C VAL A 165 -15.11 -11.78 4.04
N ASP A 166 -16.41 -11.79 3.76
CA ASP A 166 -17.45 -12.31 4.67
C ASP A 166 -17.72 -13.78 4.31
N LYS A 167 -17.06 -14.71 4.99
CA LYS A 167 -17.15 -16.15 4.74
C LYS A 167 -18.59 -16.67 4.88
N GLN A 168 -19.40 -16.10 5.80
CA GLN A 168 -20.77 -16.52 6.00
C GLN A 168 -21.67 -16.14 4.83
N LYS A 169 -21.41 -15.00 4.18
CA LYS A 169 -22.18 -14.54 3.02
C LYS A 169 -21.58 -14.99 1.69
N GLY A 170 -20.36 -15.50 1.67
CA GLY A 170 -19.60 -15.77 0.45
C GLY A 170 -19.40 -14.50 -0.38
N GLU A 171 -19.16 -13.37 0.28
CA GLU A 171 -18.97 -12.06 -0.36
C GLU A 171 -17.54 -11.55 -0.12
N SER A 172 -16.91 -11.01 -1.16
CA SER A 172 -15.60 -10.40 -1.10
C SER A 172 -15.63 -8.91 -1.50
N TYR A 173 -14.70 -8.16 -0.96
CA TYR A 173 -14.52 -6.72 -1.16
C TYR A 173 -13.06 -6.46 -1.44
N LEU A 174 -12.75 -5.90 -2.61
CA LEU A 174 -11.40 -5.62 -3.07
C LEU A 174 -11.05 -4.15 -2.83
N PHE A 175 -9.87 -3.92 -2.29
CA PHE A 175 -9.40 -2.58 -1.96
C PHE A 175 -8.06 -2.30 -2.63
N GLU A 176 -7.95 -1.08 -3.13
CA GLU A 176 -6.73 -0.44 -3.56
C GLU A 176 -6.53 0.82 -2.73
N VAL A 177 -5.34 1.13 -2.32
CA VAL A 177 -5.02 2.29 -1.48
C VAL A 177 -4.09 3.22 -2.23
N LYS A 178 -4.43 4.52 -2.30
CA LYS A 178 -3.61 5.50 -3.01
C LYS A 178 -3.43 6.78 -2.21
N TYR A 179 -2.20 7.13 -1.93
CA TYR A 179 -1.88 8.43 -1.36
C TYR A 179 -1.91 9.49 -2.46
N SER A 180 -3.10 9.82 -2.90
CA SER A 180 -3.38 10.81 -3.96
C SER A 180 -4.76 11.41 -3.73
N ASN A 181 -4.93 12.68 -4.08
CA ASN A 181 -6.24 13.35 -4.09
C ASN A 181 -6.90 13.32 -5.49
N GLN A 182 -6.24 12.71 -6.47
CA GLN A 182 -6.74 12.61 -7.85
C GLN A 182 -7.10 11.15 -8.16
N ILE A 183 -8.14 11.00 -8.97
CA ILE A 183 -8.56 9.70 -9.50
C ILE A 183 -7.80 9.46 -10.80
N VAL A 184 -6.97 8.41 -10.80
CA VAL A 184 -6.23 7.94 -11.98
C VAL A 184 -6.78 6.57 -12.36
N ILE A 185 -7.61 6.52 -13.40
CA ILE A 185 -8.32 5.30 -13.84
C ILE A 185 -7.35 4.17 -14.19
N ASP A 186 -6.22 4.50 -14.78
CA ASP A 186 -5.21 3.52 -15.20
C ASP A 186 -4.57 2.77 -14.03
N GLN A 187 -4.47 3.39 -12.86
CA GLN A 187 -3.93 2.75 -11.66
C GLN A 187 -4.85 1.68 -11.05
N THR A 188 -6.08 1.59 -11.52
CA THR A 188 -7.11 0.66 -11.01
C THR A 188 -7.58 -0.34 -12.05
N LYS A 189 -6.80 -0.54 -13.13
CA LYS A 189 -7.15 -1.48 -14.22
C LYS A 189 -7.33 -2.91 -13.73
N HIS A 190 -6.48 -3.35 -12.79
CA HIS A 190 -6.55 -4.69 -12.22
C HIS A 190 -7.88 -4.97 -11.52
N LEU A 191 -8.47 -3.97 -10.84
CA LEU A 191 -9.79 -4.12 -10.22
C LEU A 191 -10.93 -4.35 -11.23
N ARG A 192 -10.66 -4.25 -12.54
CA ARG A 192 -11.61 -4.50 -13.64
C ARG A 192 -11.19 -5.65 -14.53
N ASN A 193 -10.06 -6.28 -14.23
CA ASN A 193 -9.59 -7.44 -14.96
C ASN A 193 -10.56 -8.61 -14.70
N THR A 194 -11.18 -9.12 -15.75
CA THR A 194 -12.17 -10.20 -15.66
C THR A 194 -11.57 -11.47 -15.10
N ASP A 195 -10.39 -11.87 -15.58
CA ASP A 195 -9.71 -13.08 -15.11
C ASP A 195 -9.37 -13.00 -13.61
N PHE A 196 -8.99 -11.80 -13.14
CA PHE A 196 -8.74 -11.56 -11.73
C PHE A 196 -10.02 -11.63 -10.89
N LEU A 197 -11.11 -11.04 -11.37
CA LEU A 197 -12.39 -11.07 -10.67
C LEU A 197 -12.98 -12.49 -10.62
N GLU A 198 -12.86 -13.26 -11.71
CA GLU A 198 -13.26 -14.68 -11.75
C GLU A 198 -12.45 -15.50 -10.74
N TYR A 199 -11.12 -15.30 -10.69
CA TYR A 199 -10.28 -15.96 -9.70
C TYR A 199 -10.75 -15.65 -8.26
N ILE A 200 -11.09 -14.39 -7.97
CA ILE A 200 -11.57 -13.98 -6.64
C ILE A 200 -12.94 -14.62 -6.35
N ASP A 201 -13.87 -14.61 -7.31
CA ASP A 201 -15.20 -15.20 -7.15
C ASP A 201 -15.12 -16.72 -6.82
N GLU A 202 -14.17 -17.43 -7.43
CA GLU A 202 -13.95 -18.86 -7.22
C GLU A 202 -13.30 -19.18 -5.86
N ASN A 203 -12.35 -18.36 -5.39
CA ASN A 203 -11.53 -18.70 -4.23
C ASN A 203 -11.94 -17.98 -2.94
N PHE A 204 -12.54 -16.77 -3.04
CA PHE A 204 -12.85 -15.91 -1.90
C PHE A 204 -14.33 -15.53 -1.79
N GLY A 205 -15.16 -16.01 -2.72
CA GLY A 205 -16.56 -15.67 -2.81
C GLY A 205 -16.81 -14.41 -3.65
N LYS A 206 -18.08 -14.18 -3.98
CA LYS A 206 -18.52 -13.21 -4.99
C LYS A 206 -18.06 -11.79 -4.70
N VAL A 207 -17.38 -11.18 -5.67
CA VAL A 207 -16.94 -9.77 -5.57
C VAL A 207 -18.16 -8.85 -5.50
N LYS A 208 -18.36 -8.23 -4.35
CA LYS A 208 -19.48 -7.34 -4.05
C LYS A 208 -19.18 -5.88 -4.37
N SER A 209 -17.99 -5.46 -4.05
CA SER A 209 -17.53 -4.09 -4.30
C SER A 209 -16.04 -4.04 -4.56
N ARG A 210 -15.65 -3.10 -5.42
CA ARG A 210 -14.27 -2.73 -5.72
C ARG A 210 -14.06 -1.30 -5.27
N LEU A 211 -13.08 -1.08 -4.42
CA LEU A 211 -12.88 0.16 -3.70
C LEU A 211 -11.49 0.71 -3.92
N VAL A 212 -11.41 2.03 -4.01
CA VAL A 212 -10.15 2.76 -3.93
C VAL A 212 -10.22 3.68 -2.72
N LEU A 213 -9.34 3.46 -1.75
CA LEU A 213 -9.19 4.34 -0.59
C LEU A 213 -8.11 5.37 -0.91
N TYR A 214 -8.46 6.65 -0.91
CA TYR A 214 -7.56 7.72 -1.31
C TYR A 214 -7.77 9.00 -0.49
N THR A 215 -6.98 10.02 -0.70
CA THR A 215 -7.07 11.25 0.10
C THR A 215 -8.06 12.29 -0.45
N GLY A 216 -8.65 12.03 -1.62
CA GLY A 216 -9.64 12.93 -2.26
C GLY A 216 -11.08 12.73 -1.77
N ALA A 217 -12.02 13.42 -2.42
CA ALA A 217 -13.44 13.35 -2.09
C ALA A 217 -14.08 12.06 -2.61
N SER A 218 -14.96 11.44 -1.80
CA SER A 218 -15.64 10.20 -2.18
C SER A 218 -16.49 10.38 -3.44
N SER A 219 -16.40 9.40 -4.35
CA SER A 219 -17.13 9.37 -5.63
C SER A 219 -17.28 7.94 -6.14
N LYS A 220 -18.10 7.72 -7.16
CA LYS A 220 -18.24 6.43 -7.85
C LYS A 220 -17.97 6.59 -9.34
N GLN A 221 -17.08 5.79 -9.89
CA GLN A 221 -16.74 5.82 -11.31
C GLN A 221 -16.56 4.39 -11.85
N ASN A 222 -17.23 4.08 -12.95
CA ASN A 222 -17.07 2.79 -13.65
C ASN A 222 -17.11 1.57 -12.72
N ASP A 223 -18.11 1.49 -11.84
CA ASP A 223 -18.32 0.41 -10.85
C ASP A 223 -17.23 0.27 -9.77
N VAL A 224 -16.31 1.22 -9.69
CA VAL A 224 -15.34 1.34 -8.60
C VAL A 224 -15.77 2.48 -7.68
N LEU A 225 -15.80 2.18 -6.39
CA LEU A 225 -16.13 3.15 -5.35
C LEU A 225 -14.85 3.79 -4.82
N TYR A 226 -14.72 5.09 -5.01
CA TYR A 226 -13.62 5.89 -4.47
C TYR A 226 -14.05 6.48 -3.14
N LEU A 227 -13.40 6.10 -2.05
CA LEU A 227 -13.70 6.58 -0.71
C LEU A 227 -12.53 7.36 -0.13
N ASN A 228 -12.86 8.44 0.58
CA ASN A 228 -11.84 9.14 1.35
C ASN A 228 -11.33 8.25 2.49
N ALA A 229 -10.02 8.02 2.55
CA ALA A 229 -9.37 7.12 3.51
C ALA A 229 -9.65 7.51 4.97
N ALA A 230 -9.63 8.81 5.31
CA ALA A 230 -9.95 9.25 6.66
C ALA A 230 -11.43 9.01 7.03
N THR A 231 -12.34 9.13 6.05
CA THR A 231 -13.75 8.79 6.25
C THR A 231 -13.94 7.30 6.46
N TYR A 232 -13.22 6.46 5.70
CA TYR A 232 -13.22 5.01 5.87
C TYR A 232 -12.76 4.63 7.30
N LEU A 233 -11.63 5.15 7.76
CA LEU A 233 -11.10 4.87 9.11
C LEU A 233 -12.06 5.32 10.23
N LYS A 234 -12.72 6.47 10.08
CA LYS A 234 -13.76 6.92 11.01
C LYS A 234 -14.94 5.95 11.06
N ARG A 235 -15.40 5.45 9.91
CA ARG A 235 -16.49 4.47 9.85
C ARG A 235 -16.06 3.13 10.44
N LEU A 236 -14.82 2.72 10.21
CA LEU A 236 -14.25 1.51 10.77
C LEU A 236 -14.29 1.54 12.31
N SER A 237 -13.94 2.67 12.92
CA SER A 237 -14.03 2.84 14.38
C SER A 237 -15.46 2.77 14.91
N ILE A 238 -16.48 3.20 14.15
CA ILE A 238 -17.88 3.06 14.50
C ILE A 238 -18.31 1.59 14.40
N VAL A 239 -17.93 0.92 13.31
CA VAL A 239 -18.24 -0.50 13.06
C VAL A 239 -17.67 -1.39 14.15
N SER A 240 -16.44 -1.12 14.63
CA SER A 240 -15.79 -1.87 15.71
C SER A 240 -16.54 -1.85 17.04
N ASN A 241 -17.42 -0.86 17.24
CA ASN A 241 -18.22 -0.66 18.45
C ASN A 241 -19.71 -1.03 18.25
N THR A 242 -20.10 -1.53 17.09
CA THR A 242 -21.49 -1.87 16.75
C THR A 242 -21.75 -3.35 17.02
N PRO A 243 -22.83 -3.71 17.75
CA PRO A 243 -23.21 -5.12 17.97
C PRO A 243 -23.72 -5.78 16.68
N ARG A 244 -23.08 -6.47 15.91
CA ARG A 244 -23.40 -7.06 14.59
C ARG A 244 -23.21 -6.07 13.44
N PRO A 245 -21.99 -5.65 13.22
CA PRO A 245 -21.70 -4.72 12.13
C PRO A 245 -21.87 -5.39 10.76
N GLU A 246 -22.30 -4.59 9.81
CA GLU A 246 -22.31 -5.00 8.39
C GLU A 246 -21.24 -4.21 7.62
N ILE A 247 -20.53 -4.89 6.72
CA ILE A 247 -19.52 -4.25 5.84
C ILE A 247 -20.14 -3.09 5.05
N LYS A 248 -21.44 -3.19 4.70
CA LYS A 248 -22.18 -2.10 4.04
C LYS A 248 -22.14 -0.77 4.81
N GLN A 249 -22.00 -0.79 6.13
CA GLN A 249 -21.89 0.43 6.94
C GLN A 249 -20.58 1.18 6.70
N LEU A 250 -19.51 0.47 6.36
CA LEU A 250 -18.24 1.08 5.92
C LEU A 250 -18.37 1.75 4.56
N LEU A 251 -19.22 1.17 3.70
CA LEU A 251 -19.32 1.51 2.28
C LEU A 251 -20.48 2.47 1.98
N ASN A 252 -21.27 2.90 2.99
CA ASN A 252 -22.51 3.64 2.80
C ASN A 252 -22.32 4.83 1.84
N GLU A 253 -22.96 4.68 0.68
CA GLU A 253 -22.89 5.55 -0.49
C GLU A 253 -23.79 6.79 -0.36
N ASN A 254 -23.74 7.52 0.74
CA ASN A 254 -24.21 8.90 0.71
C ASN A 254 -23.20 9.78 -0.05
N CYS A 255 -22.74 9.28 -1.19
CA CYS A 255 -22.03 10.08 -2.18
C CYS A 255 -23.06 10.98 -2.87
N ASN A 256 -23.14 12.23 -2.45
CA ASN A 256 -23.76 13.26 -3.28
C ASN A 256 -23.14 13.13 -4.68
N THR A 257 -23.96 12.81 -5.66
CA THR A 257 -23.61 12.76 -7.08
C THR A 257 -23.39 14.18 -7.60
N SER A 258 -22.42 14.90 -7.06
CA SER A 258 -21.90 16.09 -7.71
C SER A 258 -21.04 15.62 -8.87
N LYS A 259 -21.57 15.81 -10.10
CA LYS A 259 -20.81 15.54 -11.33
C LYS A 259 -19.45 16.24 -11.23
N PRO A 260 -18.32 15.52 -11.38
CA PRO A 260 -17.04 16.19 -11.43
C PRO A 260 -17.02 17.12 -12.65
N ASN A 261 -16.69 18.40 -12.43
CA ASN A 261 -16.39 19.33 -13.51
C ASN A 261 -15.12 18.83 -14.23
N LEU A 262 -15.32 18.06 -15.30
CA LEU A 262 -14.29 17.74 -16.27
C LEU A 262 -13.85 19.04 -16.93
N LYS A 263 -12.81 19.68 -16.41
CA LYS A 263 -12.06 20.68 -17.16
C LYS A 263 -11.33 19.96 -18.29
N THR A 264 -11.97 19.89 -19.43
CA THR A 264 -11.31 19.58 -20.70
C THR A 264 -10.28 20.66 -20.97
N THR A 265 -9.03 20.42 -20.67
CA THR A 265 -7.92 21.25 -21.18
C THR A 265 -7.82 20.99 -22.67
N SER A 266 -8.50 21.81 -23.47
CA SER A 266 -8.31 21.86 -24.91
C SER A 266 -6.86 22.31 -25.19
N ARG A 267 -6.03 21.37 -25.60
CA ARG A 267 -4.71 21.67 -26.17
C ARG A 267 -4.90 22.53 -27.43
N LYS A 268 -4.66 23.83 -27.33
CA LYS A 268 -4.49 24.69 -28.51
C LYS A 268 -3.27 24.17 -29.29
N LYS A 269 -3.51 23.73 -30.53
CA LYS A 269 -2.43 23.44 -31.47
C LYS A 269 -1.63 24.73 -31.74
N PRO A 270 -0.29 24.66 -31.77
CA PRO A 270 0.52 25.80 -32.19
C PRO A 270 0.26 26.11 -33.65
N ARG A 271 -0.02 27.38 -33.98
CA ARG A 271 -0.05 27.90 -35.35
C ARG A 271 1.37 27.83 -35.90
N LYS A 272 1.53 27.17 -37.05
CA LYS A 272 2.73 27.29 -37.88
C LYS A 272 2.80 28.70 -38.43
N LEU A 273 3.94 29.36 -38.21
CA LEU A 273 4.48 30.45 -39.02
C LEU A 273 5.41 29.83 -40.04
#